data_ce28e8e50d652125b10d69903cbddeab
#
_entry.id   ce28e8e50d652125b10d69903cbddeab
#
_cell.length_a   1.000
_cell.length_b   1.000
_cell.length_c   1.000
_cell.angle_alpha   90.00
_cell.angle_beta   90.00
_cell.angle_gamma   90.00
#
_symmetry.space_group_name_H-M   'P 1'
#
loop_
_entity.id
_entity.type
_entity.pdbx_description
1 polymer ?
#
loop_
_entity_poly.entity_id
_entity_poly.type
_entity_poly.pdbx_seq_one_letter_code
_entity_poly.pdbx_strand_id
1 'polypeptide(L)'
;MPRALRLAGALGAVVVGLAACASFPGADSRAPVAEIDGIEIRNELAYPVHDVMIEIPASGGYAGCGMILRQSRCATTFPSAAYRREALVVRWTEHGEPHEIADVVLDPPEGMGRGPRARLEVTIFAPGQAGARLVSAAAP
;
A
#
# COMPACT_ATOMS: atom_id res chain seq x y z
N MET A 1 71.43 -52.56 0.28
CA MET A 1 70.69 -52.77 -0.97
C MET A 1 69.24 -52.67 -0.72
N PRO A 2 68.45 -52.26 -1.70
CA PRO A 2 68.13 -50.87 -2.00
C PRO A 2 66.66 -50.61 -1.96
N ARG A 3 66.34 -49.32 -2.10
CA ARG A 3 65.16 -48.78 -2.80
C ARG A 3 63.79 -48.92 -2.11
N ALA A 4 62.94 -48.01 -2.13
CA ALA A 4 62.60 -46.98 -3.10
C ALA A 4 61.84 -45.82 -2.48
N LEU A 5 62.15 -44.67 -2.95
CA LEU A 5 61.45 -43.42 -3.00
C LEU A 5 60.07 -43.58 -3.63
N ARG A 6 58.98 -43.06 -3.04
CA ARG A 6 57.84 -42.60 -3.80
C ARG A 6 57.21 -41.39 -3.13
N LEU A 7 57.30 -40.28 -3.84
CA LEU A 7 56.47 -39.08 -3.75
C LEU A 7 55.05 -39.44 -4.12
N ALA A 8 54.08 -38.88 -3.44
CA ALA A 8 52.73 -38.54 -3.94
C ALA A 8 52.15 -37.51 -2.98
N GLY A 9 52.05 -36.30 -3.30
CA GLY A 9 51.16 -35.71 -4.20
C GLY A 9 50.04 -35.07 -3.37
N ALA A 10 50.27 -33.82 -2.86
CA ALA A 10 49.25 -33.03 -2.19
C ALA A 10 48.23 -32.57 -3.25
N LEU A 11 47.00 -33.08 -3.21
CA LEU A 11 45.86 -32.48 -3.85
C LEU A 11 45.18 -31.53 -2.86
N GLY A 12 45.43 -30.25 -3.06
CA GLY A 12 44.69 -29.21 -2.42
C GLY A 12 43.28 -29.12 -3.04
N ALA A 13 42.27 -29.46 -2.26
CA ALA A 13 40.91 -29.20 -2.62
C ALA A 13 40.60 -27.71 -2.37
N VAL A 14 40.53 -26.93 -3.43
CA VAL A 14 40.00 -25.57 -3.39
C VAL A 14 38.49 -25.68 -3.26
N VAL A 15 37.97 -25.45 -2.08
CA VAL A 15 36.54 -25.28 -1.85
C VAL A 15 36.18 -23.86 -2.30
N VAL A 16 35.67 -23.76 -3.51
CA VAL A 16 35.04 -22.53 -4.00
C VAL A 16 33.71 -22.39 -3.27
N GLY A 17 33.70 -21.57 -2.23
CA GLY A 17 32.46 -21.13 -1.58
C GLY A 17 31.61 -20.30 -2.52
N LEU A 18 30.56 -20.89 -3.07
CA LEU A 18 29.49 -20.17 -3.71
C LEU A 18 28.75 -19.38 -2.63
N ALA A 19 29.07 -18.09 -2.51
CA ALA A 19 28.24 -17.15 -1.80
C ALA A 19 26.92 -17.06 -2.53
N ALA A 20 25.94 -17.84 -2.11
CA ALA A 20 24.56 -17.65 -2.50
C ALA A 20 24.11 -16.30 -1.91
N CYS A 21 24.09 -15.27 -2.74
CA CYS A 21 23.35 -14.06 -2.44
C CYS A 21 21.89 -14.48 -2.30
N ALA A 22 21.43 -14.64 -1.07
CA ALA A 22 20.03 -14.77 -0.77
C ALA A 22 19.39 -13.44 -1.18
N SER A 23 18.82 -13.41 -2.38
CA SER A 23 17.93 -12.34 -2.77
C SER A 23 16.71 -12.44 -1.84
N PHE A 24 16.66 -11.58 -0.84
CA PHE A 24 15.44 -11.37 -0.09
C PHE A 24 14.37 -10.98 -1.14
N PRO A 25 13.18 -11.62 -1.13
CA PRO A 25 12.08 -11.18 -1.95
C PRO A 25 11.77 -9.75 -1.52
N GLY A 26 12.25 -8.83 -2.34
CA GLY A 26 12.36 -7.43 -2.02
C GLY A 26 11.00 -6.78 -1.86
N ALA A 27 11.01 -5.71 -1.09
CA ALA A 27 10.04 -4.65 -1.17
C ALA A 27 9.63 -4.42 -2.63
N ASP A 28 8.33 -4.31 -2.87
CA ASP A 28 7.74 -4.13 -4.20
C ASP A 28 8.49 -3.02 -4.94
N SER A 29 9.31 -3.40 -5.93
CA SER A 29 10.22 -2.51 -6.63
C SER A 29 9.52 -1.64 -7.67
N ARG A 30 8.18 -1.62 -7.68
CA ARG A 30 7.41 -0.75 -8.56
C ARG A 30 7.65 0.71 -8.18
N ALA A 31 7.89 1.53 -9.17
CA ALA A 31 7.98 2.97 -8.96
C ALA A 31 6.66 3.50 -8.38
N PRO A 32 6.70 4.44 -7.42
CA PRO A 32 5.50 5.07 -6.91
C PRO A 32 4.71 5.73 -8.03
N VAL A 33 3.40 5.53 -8.06
CA VAL A 33 2.49 6.20 -9.00
C VAL A 33 1.97 7.52 -8.44
N ALA A 34 1.95 7.66 -7.11
CA ALA A 34 1.59 8.88 -6.41
C ALA A 34 2.18 8.91 -5.01
N GLU A 35 2.23 10.07 -4.39
CA GLU A 35 2.47 10.26 -2.97
C GLU A 35 1.16 10.72 -2.32
N ILE A 36 0.55 9.86 -1.50
CA ILE A 36 -0.69 10.18 -0.80
C ILE A 36 -0.35 10.91 0.48
N ASP A 37 -0.85 12.13 0.65
CA ASP A 37 -0.61 12.97 1.83
C ASP A 37 -1.87 13.35 2.60
N GLY A 38 -3.03 12.98 2.09
CA GLY A 38 -4.31 13.24 2.74
C GLY A 38 -5.44 12.38 2.20
N ILE A 39 -6.48 12.29 3.00
CA ILE A 39 -7.72 11.57 2.67
C ILE A 39 -8.90 12.49 2.89
N GLU A 40 -9.84 12.49 1.95
CA GLU A 40 -11.16 13.04 2.12
C GLU A 40 -12.18 11.90 1.97
N ILE A 41 -13.05 11.76 2.96
CA ILE A 41 -14.11 10.78 2.96
C ILE A 41 -15.44 11.51 2.91
N ARG A 42 -16.27 11.18 1.93
CA ARG A 42 -17.58 11.78 1.72
C ARG A 42 -18.66 10.74 2.01
N ASN A 43 -19.62 11.13 2.83
CA ASN A 43 -20.84 10.37 3.06
C ASN A 43 -21.99 11.02 2.28
N GLU A 44 -22.46 10.38 1.21
CA GLU A 44 -23.59 10.83 0.40
C GLU A 44 -24.92 10.20 0.83
N LEU A 45 -24.89 9.35 1.89
CA LEU A 45 -26.10 8.73 2.42
C LEU A 45 -26.98 9.74 3.17
N ALA A 46 -28.25 9.39 3.35
CA ALA A 46 -29.20 10.19 4.11
C ALA A 46 -29.06 10.03 5.64
N TYR A 47 -28.09 9.23 6.10
CA TYR A 47 -27.83 8.92 7.51
C TYR A 47 -26.31 8.93 7.79
N PRO A 48 -25.90 9.01 9.05
CA PRO A 48 -24.49 8.99 9.40
C PRO A 48 -23.87 7.60 9.22
N VAL A 49 -22.59 7.58 8.94
CA VAL A 49 -21.74 6.38 8.97
C VAL A 49 -20.71 6.49 10.08
N HIS A 50 -20.28 5.37 10.60
CA HIS A 50 -19.38 5.29 11.75
C HIS A 50 -18.13 4.48 11.44
N ASP A 51 -17.09 4.69 12.23
CA ASP A 51 -15.86 3.91 12.21
C ASP A 51 -15.25 3.74 10.81
N VAL A 52 -15.30 4.81 10.04
CA VAL A 52 -14.76 4.78 8.66
C VAL A 52 -13.25 4.70 8.73
N MET A 53 -12.70 3.65 8.17
CA MET A 53 -11.26 3.39 8.13
C MET A 53 -10.80 3.00 6.72
N ILE A 54 -9.67 3.55 6.34
CA ILE A 54 -8.98 3.22 5.10
C ILE A 54 -7.61 2.68 5.46
N GLU A 55 -7.26 1.56 4.90
CA GLU A 55 -6.01 0.86 5.17
C GLU A 55 -5.32 0.48 3.85
N ILE A 56 -3.99 0.60 3.84
CA ILE A 56 -3.12 0.03 2.82
C ILE A 56 -2.32 -1.09 3.50
N PRO A 57 -2.80 -2.35 3.47
CA PRO A 57 -2.20 -3.43 4.26
C PRO A 57 -0.72 -3.65 3.96
N ALA A 58 -0.31 -3.48 2.69
CA ALA A 58 1.07 -3.68 2.27
C ALA A 58 2.06 -2.70 2.92
N SER A 59 1.62 -1.49 3.27
CA SER A 59 2.46 -0.47 3.93
C SER A 59 2.17 -0.32 5.42
N GLY A 60 1.08 -0.91 5.90
CA GLY A 60 0.58 -0.71 7.26
C GLY A 60 0.01 0.69 7.51
N GLY A 61 -0.14 1.51 6.45
CA GLY A 61 -0.75 2.84 6.56
C GLY A 61 -2.25 2.74 6.75
N TYR A 62 -2.78 3.53 7.67
CA TYR A 62 -4.22 3.65 7.87
C TYR A 62 -4.61 5.06 8.28
N ALA A 63 -5.82 5.45 7.95
CA ALA A 63 -6.44 6.68 8.42
C ALA A 63 -7.96 6.52 8.42
N GLY A 64 -8.66 7.33 9.20
CA GLY A 64 -10.10 7.22 9.26
C GLY A 64 -10.77 8.35 10.00
N CYS A 65 -12.09 8.27 10.07
CA CYS A 65 -12.99 9.18 10.76
C CYS A 65 -13.95 8.38 11.62
N GLY A 66 -14.13 8.78 12.89
CA GLY A 66 -15.00 8.06 13.82
C GLY A 66 -16.48 8.12 13.44
N MET A 67 -16.94 9.27 12.93
CA MET A 67 -18.31 9.45 12.44
C MET A 67 -18.34 10.51 11.35
N ILE A 68 -19.09 10.24 10.29
CA ILE A 68 -19.35 11.21 9.23
C ILE A 68 -20.86 11.38 9.10
N LEU A 69 -21.34 12.57 9.36
CA LEU A 69 -22.76 12.90 9.27
C LEU A 69 -23.30 12.71 7.85
N ARG A 70 -24.63 12.60 7.76
CA ARG A 70 -25.28 12.53 6.45
C ARG A 70 -24.89 13.71 5.54
N GLN A 71 -24.72 13.45 4.28
CA GLN A 71 -24.40 14.47 3.26
C GLN A 71 -23.20 15.35 3.65
N SER A 72 -22.23 14.77 4.35
CA SER A 72 -21.08 15.47 4.91
C SER A 72 -19.77 14.80 4.52
N ARG A 73 -18.67 15.44 4.88
CA ARG A 73 -17.33 14.94 4.61
C ARG A 73 -16.42 15.06 5.84
N CYS A 74 -15.44 14.23 5.88
CA CYS A 74 -14.33 14.29 6.81
C CYS A 74 -13.02 14.31 6.01
N ALA A 75 -12.11 15.19 6.37
CA ALA A 75 -10.77 15.21 5.82
C ALA A 75 -9.78 14.92 6.95
N THR A 76 -8.81 14.07 6.66
CA THR A 76 -7.75 13.72 7.60
C THR A 76 -6.42 13.61 6.88
N THR A 77 -5.33 13.78 7.63
CA THR A 77 -4.00 13.54 7.10
C THR A 77 -3.74 12.04 7.05
N PHE A 78 -3.09 11.63 5.98
CA PHE A 78 -2.50 10.30 5.88
C PHE A 78 -1.00 10.44 6.10
N PRO A 79 -0.34 9.55 6.85
CA PRO A 79 1.11 9.52 6.88
C PRO A 79 1.60 9.44 5.44
N SER A 80 2.32 10.47 4.98
CA SER A 80 2.77 10.57 3.59
C SER A 80 3.34 9.23 3.13
N ALA A 81 2.72 8.63 2.14
CA ALA A 81 3.05 7.29 1.69
C ALA A 81 3.15 7.22 0.17
N ALA A 82 4.26 6.68 -0.28
CA ALA A 82 4.44 6.35 -1.69
C ALA A 82 3.50 5.21 -2.08
N TYR A 83 2.51 5.52 -2.89
CA TYR A 83 1.53 4.56 -3.39
C TYR A 83 2.05 3.89 -4.67
N ARG A 84 2.04 2.56 -4.69
CA ARG A 84 2.55 1.72 -5.79
C ARG A 84 1.51 0.78 -6.37
N ARG A 85 0.24 1.16 -6.32
CA ARG A 85 -0.93 0.35 -6.72
C ARG A 85 -1.16 -0.85 -5.81
N GLU A 86 -0.84 -0.71 -4.55
CA GLU A 86 -1.25 -1.67 -3.54
C GLU A 86 -2.77 -1.64 -3.37
N ALA A 87 -3.35 -2.78 -3.03
CA ALA A 87 -4.76 -2.86 -2.72
C ALA A 87 -5.10 -2.07 -1.45
N LEU A 88 -6.18 -1.31 -1.51
CA LEU A 88 -6.77 -0.61 -0.38
C LEU A 88 -7.92 -1.43 0.19
N VAL A 89 -8.17 -1.24 1.47
CA VAL A 89 -9.36 -1.72 2.16
C VAL A 89 -10.07 -0.52 2.76
N VAL A 90 -11.36 -0.40 2.53
CA VAL A 90 -12.22 0.61 3.15
C VAL A 90 -13.26 -0.09 3.99
N ARG A 91 -13.36 0.27 5.27
CA ARG A 91 -14.33 -0.27 6.22
C ARG A 91 -15.16 0.84 6.82
N TRP A 92 -16.43 0.57 7.09
CA TRP A 92 -17.32 1.48 7.80
C TRP A 92 -18.48 0.72 8.40
N THR A 93 -19.24 1.39 9.25
CA THR A 93 -20.45 0.85 9.90
C THR A 93 -21.65 1.69 9.51
N GLU A 94 -22.72 1.04 9.04
CA GLU A 94 -24.03 1.62 8.76
C GLU A 94 -25.08 0.96 9.65
N HIS A 95 -25.83 1.74 10.41
CA HIS A 95 -26.90 1.20 11.31
C HIS A 95 -26.44 0.05 12.22
N GLY A 96 -25.17 0.05 12.61
CA GLY A 96 -24.58 -1.01 13.40
C GLY A 96 -24.06 -2.22 12.61
N GLU A 97 -24.25 -2.24 11.29
CA GLU A 97 -23.76 -3.30 10.41
C GLU A 97 -22.40 -2.91 9.80
N PRO A 98 -21.38 -3.77 9.88
CA PRO A 98 -20.09 -3.51 9.27
C PRO A 98 -20.12 -3.75 7.77
N HIS A 99 -19.47 -2.88 7.03
CA HIS A 99 -19.27 -2.99 5.59
C HIS A 99 -17.78 -2.88 5.25
N GLU A 100 -17.38 -3.53 4.17
CA GLU A 100 -16.01 -3.51 3.68
C GLU A 100 -16.00 -3.57 2.16
N ILE A 101 -15.16 -2.77 1.55
CA ILE A 101 -14.66 -2.99 0.19
C ILE A 101 -13.17 -3.28 0.26
N ALA A 102 -12.73 -4.34 -0.39
CA ALA A 102 -11.34 -4.76 -0.42
C ALA A 102 -10.82 -4.78 -1.87
N ASP A 103 -9.51 -5.00 -2.01
CA ASP A 103 -8.83 -5.14 -3.31
C ASP A 103 -9.00 -3.92 -4.24
N VAL A 104 -9.22 -2.74 -3.67
CA VAL A 104 -9.36 -1.50 -4.44
C VAL A 104 -7.99 -1.03 -4.87
N VAL A 105 -7.69 -1.08 -6.16
CA VAL A 105 -6.46 -0.56 -6.75
C VAL A 105 -6.77 0.74 -7.49
N LEU A 106 -5.99 1.78 -7.21
CA LEU A 106 -6.21 3.11 -7.76
C LEU A 106 -5.21 3.43 -8.85
N ASP A 107 -5.69 4.04 -9.91
CA ASP A 107 -4.85 4.65 -10.93
C ASP A 107 -4.69 6.15 -10.66
N PRO A 108 -3.51 6.72 -10.93
CA PRO A 108 -3.33 8.15 -10.89
C PRO A 108 -4.20 8.81 -11.96
N PRO A 109 -4.73 10.01 -11.71
CA PRO A 109 -5.46 10.76 -12.71
C PRO A 109 -4.61 10.99 -13.96
N GLU A 110 -5.25 10.99 -15.13
CA GLU A 110 -4.58 11.29 -16.38
C GLU A 110 -3.90 12.67 -16.35
N GLY A 111 -2.71 12.76 -16.93
CA GLY A 111 -1.95 14.01 -17.00
C GLY A 111 -1.15 14.37 -15.74
N MET A 112 -1.24 13.61 -14.67
CA MET A 112 -0.34 13.75 -13.54
C MET A 112 1.00 13.10 -13.88
N GLY A 113 2.11 13.85 -13.74
CA GLY A 113 3.47 13.35 -13.95
C GLY A 113 3.82 12.18 -13.03
N ARG A 114 5.06 11.74 -13.02
CA ARG A 114 5.52 10.66 -12.14
C ARG A 114 5.62 11.15 -10.70
N GLY A 115 5.00 10.38 -9.78
CA GLY A 115 5.08 10.62 -8.34
C GLY A 115 4.40 11.91 -7.84
N PRO A 116 3.26 12.35 -8.43
CA PRO A 116 2.61 13.56 -7.98
C PRO A 116 2.07 13.40 -6.56
N ARG A 117 1.96 14.52 -5.86
CA ARG A 117 1.22 14.57 -4.60
C ARG A 117 -0.26 14.40 -4.89
N ALA A 118 -0.88 13.47 -4.20
CA ALA A 118 -2.28 13.11 -4.40
C ALA A 118 -3.01 13.07 -3.07
N ARG A 119 -4.31 13.31 -3.14
CA ARG A 119 -5.25 13.05 -2.07
C ARG A 119 -6.12 11.86 -2.45
N LEU A 120 -6.37 10.99 -1.51
CA LEU A 120 -7.31 9.90 -1.67
C LEU A 120 -8.72 10.41 -1.36
N GLU A 121 -9.61 10.31 -2.31
CA GLU A 121 -11.05 10.57 -2.11
C GLU A 121 -11.80 9.25 -2.04
N VAL A 122 -12.56 9.06 -0.96
CA VAL A 122 -13.47 7.93 -0.76
C VAL A 122 -14.89 8.47 -0.67
N THR A 123 -15.80 7.88 -1.40
CA THR A 123 -17.22 8.26 -1.36
C THR A 123 -18.07 7.04 -1.04
N ILE A 124 -18.85 7.13 0.03
CA ILE A 124 -19.89 6.18 0.39
C ILE A 124 -21.19 6.72 -0.23
N PHE A 125 -21.64 6.11 -1.33
CA PHE A 125 -22.70 6.68 -2.19
C PHE A 125 -24.02 5.91 -2.18
N ALA A 126 -24.01 4.67 -1.72
CA ALA A 126 -25.19 3.82 -1.57
C ALA A 126 -25.00 2.86 -0.38
N PRO A 127 -26.06 2.29 0.19
CA PRO A 127 -25.94 1.33 1.28
C PRO A 127 -24.98 0.19 0.95
N GLY A 128 -23.96 0.01 1.79
CA GLY A 128 -22.92 -0.99 1.59
C GLY A 128 -22.01 -0.78 0.38
N GLN A 129 -22.04 0.39 -0.26
CA GLN A 129 -21.26 0.69 -1.45
C GLN A 129 -20.41 1.93 -1.28
N ALA A 130 -19.15 1.82 -1.62
CA ALA A 130 -18.21 2.93 -1.64
C ALA A 130 -17.29 2.84 -2.87
N GLY A 131 -16.72 3.97 -3.24
CA GLY A 131 -15.71 4.07 -4.28
C GLY A 131 -14.53 4.90 -3.80
N ALA A 132 -13.39 4.73 -4.44
CA ALA A 132 -12.19 5.49 -4.13
C ALA A 132 -11.48 5.93 -5.40
N ARG A 133 -10.82 7.09 -5.33
CA ARG A 133 -10.00 7.63 -6.42
C ARG A 133 -8.86 8.48 -5.89
N LEU A 134 -7.82 8.62 -6.68
CA LEU A 134 -6.78 9.61 -6.45
C LEU A 134 -7.13 10.91 -7.17
N VAL A 135 -6.96 12.02 -6.49
CA VAL A 135 -7.07 13.35 -7.07
C VAL A 135 -5.79 14.12 -6.83
N SER A 136 -5.47 15.08 -7.70
CA SER A 136 -4.34 15.96 -7.47
C SER A 136 -4.51 16.68 -6.14
N ALA A 137 -3.51 16.62 -5.27
CA ALA A 137 -3.48 17.54 -4.14
C ALA A 137 -3.36 18.95 -4.73
N ALA A 138 -4.37 19.79 -4.50
CA ALA A 138 -4.29 21.18 -4.93
C ALA A 138 -2.99 21.77 -4.32
N ALA A 139 -2.21 22.44 -5.15
CA ALA A 139 -1.10 23.23 -4.65
C ALA A 139 -1.67 24.27 -3.66
N PRO A 140 -1.01 24.51 -2.54
CA PRO A 140 -1.42 25.47 -1.55
C PRO A 140 -1.48 26.90 -2.15
#